data_884224b3f285095d12e0401ea36570eb
#
_entry.id   884224b3f285095d12e0401ea36570eb
#
_cell.length_a   1.000
_cell.length_b   1.000
_cell.length_c   1.000
_cell.angle_alpha   90.00
_cell.angle_beta   90.00
_cell.angle_gamma   90.00
#
_symmetry.space_group_name_H-M   'P 1'
#
loop_
_entity.id
_entity.type
_entity.pdbx_description
1 polymer ?
#
loop_
_entity_poly.entity_id
_entity_poly.type
_entity_poly.pdbx_seq_one_letter_code
_entity_poly.pdbx_strand_id
1 'polypeptide(L)'
;MTNSITDLGESDCYLITGTNTTENHPVIATFIKRAVTHRGAKLILADPRNIELGKFATIWLRQRPGTDVAWINGMMNVIISEGLLNEKFVAERTENFEALKATVSKYTPEYVEKISGIPADDLKKAARLYAKSGASAIVYAMGITQHINGTDNVKSLANLAMLTGQIGRPGTGVNPLRGQNNVQGACDMACLPGNLPAYKKVTEATDRKPFEDAWGVSLPDKVGLTIPKIIDAAASGAVKALYVMGENPMMSDPDVKHVEKALKNLDLLVVQDIFLTETGNLAHVVLPTAGWSEKEGTYTNTERRVQRIRKAVDAPGEARPDWEIITLLANRLGANWKYASAKDIFEEVCKVTVSYAGITYERIEKEGIQWPCPNTEHPGTQILHSAAFTRGKGLFSVCEHIDPAELPDNEYPLLLTTGRILYQYHTATMSRRSKGLVSRTPQPFVEIHPDDAAKLGIAHGDKIEVSSRRGSIEVFAEVNGRCDKGVVFIPFHYSEAAVNRLTHTAIDPVANIPEYKVSAVKIRKVA
;
A
#
# COMPACT_ATOMS: atom_id res chain seq x y z
N MET A 1 -0.51 4.77 -9.78
CA MET A 1 -1.03 6.14 -9.99
C MET A 1 -1.61 6.26 -11.38
N THR A 2 -2.71 6.98 -11.53
CA THR A 2 -3.24 7.28 -12.87
C THR A 2 -2.45 8.38 -13.59
N ASN A 3 -1.82 9.27 -12.83
CA ASN A 3 -1.05 10.42 -13.32
C ASN A 3 0.42 10.32 -12.88
N SER A 4 1.29 11.13 -13.46
CA SER A 4 2.70 11.22 -13.04
C SER A 4 2.87 11.98 -11.72
N ILE A 5 4.00 11.78 -11.05
CA ILE A 5 4.34 12.46 -9.78
C ILE A 5 4.42 13.97 -10.00
N THR A 6 5.04 14.40 -11.10
CA THR A 6 5.17 15.82 -11.42
C THR A 6 3.83 16.49 -11.70
N ASP A 7 2.88 15.74 -12.26
CA ASP A 7 1.52 16.22 -12.55
C ASP A 7 0.72 16.56 -11.29
N LEU A 8 1.09 15.97 -10.14
CA LEU A 8 0.53 16.39 -8.85
C LEU A 8 0.82 17.87 -8.52
N GLY A 9 1.89 18.46 -9.09
CA GLY A 9 2.15 19.89 -8.96
C GLY A 9 1.11 20.79 -9.63
N GLU A 10 0.30 20.25 -10.54
CA GLU A 10 -0.71 21.01 -11.31
C GLU A 10 -2.13 20.95 -10.71
N SER A 11 -2.34 20.20 -9.64
CA SER A 11 -3.65 20.09 -8.99
C SER A 11 -4.06 21.39 -8.31
N ASP A 12 -5.36 21.73 -8.36
CA ASP A 12 -5.98 22.85 -7.63
C ASP A 12 -6.49 22.40 -6.25
N CYS A 13 -6.82 21.12 -6.11
CA CYS A 13 -7.28 20.52 -4.87
C CYS A 13 -6.71 19.11 -4.70
N TYR A 14 -6.36 18.78 -3.47
CA TYR A 14 -5.97 17.43 -3.07
C TYR A 14 -6.95 16.87 -2.05
N LEU A 15 -7.36 15.62 -2.25
CA LEU A 15 -7.90 14.78 -1.19
C LEU A 15 -6.81 13.77 -0.82
N ILE A 16 -6.20 13.96 0.34
CA ILE A 16 -5.14 13.07 0.85
C ILE A 16 -5.69 12.24 2.00
N THR A 17 -5.62 10.92 1.88
CA THR A 17 -6.17 10.02 2.89
C THR A 17 -5.32 8.76 3.06
N GLY A 18 -5.22 8.27 4.31
CA GLY A 18 -4.50 7.03 4.63
C GLY A 18 -3.02 7.02 4.21
N THR A 19 -2.39 8.20 4.12
CA THR A 19 -0.97 8.34 3.79
C THR A 19 -0.31 9.49 4.55
N ASN A 20 0.72 9.21 5.32
CA ASN A 20 1.61 10.23 5.87
C ASN A 20 2.69 10.55 4.83
N THR A 21 2.31 11.33 3.81
CA THR A 21 3.14 11.58 2.63
C THR A 21 4.45 12.27 2.99
N THR A 22 4.46 13.14 4.00
CA THR A 22 5.67 13.86 4.46
C THR A 22 6.74 12.90 4.99
N GLU A 23 6.35 11.86 5.72
CA GLU A 23 7.27 10.90 6.31
C GLU A 23 7.60 9.74 5.35
N ASN A 24 6.62 9.26 4.57
CA ASN A 24 6.78 8.06 3.75
C ASN A 24 7.14 8.32 2.28
N HIS A 25 6.77 9.50 1.77
CA HIS A 25 6.98 9.92 0.38
C HIS A 25 7.41 11.40 0.32
N PRO A 26 8.53 11.78 0.99
CA PRO A 26 8.88 13.19 1.21
C PRO A 26 9.07 13.98 -0.08
N VAL A 27 9.61 13.38 -1.13
CA VAL A 27 9.77 14.03 -2.44
C VAL A 27 8.41 14.34 -3.07
N ILE A 28 7.46 13.40 -3.03
CA ILE A 28 6.09 13.63 -3.53
C ILE A 28 5.40 14.71 -2.71
N ALA A 29 5.59 14.70 -1.38
CA ALA A 29 5.05 15.75 -0.50
C ALA A 29 5.54 17.15 -0.87
N THR A 30 6.73 17.31 -1.47
CA THR A 30 7.22 18.63 -1.89
C THR A 30 6.39 19.20 -3.04
N PHE A 31 5.95 18.39 -4.01
CA PHE A 31 5.07 18.87 -5.08
C PHE A 31 3.74 19.38 -4.51
N ILE A 32 3.13 18.62 -3.60
CA ILE A 32 1.88 18.98 -2.94
C ILE A 32 2.04 20.27 -2.10
N LYS A 33 3.05 20.31 -1.21
CA LYS A 33 3.32 21.48 -0.36
C LYS A 33 3.57 22.73 -1.21
N ARG A 34 4.35 22.62 -2.28
CA ARG A 34 4.62 23.77 -3.20
C ARG A 34 3.35 24.24 -3.90
N ALA A 35 2.50 23.34 -4.38
CA ALA A 35 1.23 23.72 -4.98
C ALA A 35 0.33 24.47 -3.97
N VAL A 36 0.24 23.99 -2.73
CA VAL A 36 -0.55 24.66 -1.67
C VAL A 36 0.03 26.01 -1.32
N THR A 37 1.35 26.11 -1.09
CA THR A 37 1.98 27.35 -0.59
C THR A 37 2.19 28.42 -1.67
N HIS A 38 2.45 28.03 -2.91
CA HIS A 38 2.82 29.00 -3.98
C HIS A 38 1.75 29.17 -5.06
N ARG A 39 0.87 28.17 -5.26
CA ARG A 39 -0.21 28.25 -6.25
C ARG A 39 -1.60 28.41 -5.64
N GLY A 40 -1.71 28.33 -4.30
CA GLY A 40 -2.98 28.46 -3.60
C GLY A 40 -3.89 27.24 -3.71
N ALA A 41 -3.35 26.07 -4.12
CA ALA A 41 -4.07 24.82 -4.16
C ALA A 41 -4.68 24.49 -2.78
N LYS A 42 -5.82 23.83 -2.77
CA LYS A 42 -6.52 23.46 -1.52
C LYS A 42 -6.15 22.04 -1.11
N LEU A 43 -6.07 21.80 0.18
CA LEU A 43 -5.77 20.49 0.72
C LEU A 43 -6.88 20.04 1.68
N ILE A 44 -7.56 18.95 1.32
CA ILE A 44 -8.44 18.18 2.19
C ILE A 44 -7.61 17.01 2.72
N LEU A 45 -7.38 16.99 4.02
CA LEU A 45 -6.69 15.87 4.68
C LEU A 45 -7.72 15.03 5.42
N ALA A 46 -7.79 13.73 5.11
CA ALA A 46 -8.58 12.75 5.87
C ALA A 46 -7.62 11.75 6.52
N ASP A 47 -7.31 11.95 7.80
CA ASP A 47 -6.37 11.12 8.56
C ASP A 47 -6.75 11.14 10.05
N PRO A 48 -6.79 9.98 10.74
CA PRO A 48 -7.08 9.90 12.17
C PRO A 48 -5.98 10.52 13.05
N ARG A 49 -4.76 10.67 12.50
CA ARG A 49 -3.61 11.25 13.20
C ARG A 49 -3.33 12.67 12.71
N ASN A 50 -2.90 13.52 13.62
CA ASN A 50 -2.36 14.84 13.27
C ASN A 50 -0.96 14.67 12.66
N ILE A 51 -0.91 14.54 11.35
CA ILE A 51 0.34 14.43 10.58
C ILE A 51 0.81 15.82 10.11
N GLU A 52 2.07 15.94 9.71
CA GLU A 52 2.66 17.24 9.34
C GLU A 52 1.90 17.96 8.23
N LEU A 53 1.31 17.21 7.27
CA LEU A 53 0.49 17.81 6.22
C LEU A 53 -0.75 18.54 6.76
N GLY A 54 -1.20 18.25 7.96
CA GLY A 54 -2.28 18.98 8.64
C GLY A 54 -2.03 20.49 8.75
N LYS A 55 -0.77 20.93 8.83
CA LYS A 55 -0.38 22.33 8.84
C LYS A 55 -0.71 23.07 7.53
N PHE A 56 -0.86 22.33 6.43
CA PHE A 56 -1.17 22.83 5.11
C PHE A 56 -2.63 22.60 4.72
N ALA A 57 -3.39 21.88 5.56
CA ALA A 57 -4.76 21.51 5.24
C ALA A 57 -5.70 22.72 5.27
N THR A 58 -6.50 22.84 4.21
CA THR A 58 -7.64 23.75 4.17
C THR A 58 -8.77 23.21 5.04
N ILE A 59 -8.94 21.88 5.03
CA ILE A 59 -9.92 21.15 5.84
C ILE A 59 -9.23 19.85 6.30
N TRP A 60 -9.35 19.53 7.59
CA TRP A 60 -8.93 18.26 8.14
C TRP A 60 -10.14 17.47 8.62
N LEU A 61 -10.40 16.35 7.96
CA LEU A 61 -11.41 15.37 8.33
C LEU A 61 -10.74 14.32 9.23
N ARG A 62 -11.03 14.36 10.52
CA ARG A 62 -10.45 13.42 11.49
C ARG A 62 -11.40 12.25 11.70
N GLN A 63 -11.33 11.26 10.81
CA GLN A 63 -12.19 10.09 10.88
C GLN A 63 -11.71 9.07 11.91
N ARG A 64 -12.65 8.31 12.48
CA ARG A 64 -12.35 7.08 13.21
C ARG A 64 -11.75 6.06 12.23
N PRO A 65 -10.68 5.33 12.61
CA PRO A 65 -10.12 4.27 11.76
C PRO A 65 -11.19 3.23 11.38
N GLY A 66 -11.18 2.78 10.12
CA GLY A 66 -12.12 1.80 9.59
C GLY A 66 -13.47 2.34 9.10
N THR A 67 -13.64 3.66 9.01
CA THR A 67 -14.91 4.28 8.56
C THR A 67 -14.83 4.91 7.16
N ASP A 68 -13.85 4.50 6.34
CA ASP A 68 -13.52 5.19 5.10
C ASP A 68 -14.64 5.15 4.06
N VAL A 69 -15.27 4.00 3.83
CA VAL A 69 -16.43 3.90 2.92
C VAL A 69 -17.53 4.88 3.35
N ALA A 70 -17.79 5.02 4.65
CA ALA A 70 -18.88 5.86 5.13
C ALA A 70 -18.67 7.34 4.80
N TRP A 71 -17.50 7.91 5.10
CA TRP A 71 -17.26 9.32 4.84
C TRP A 71 -17.10 9.63 3.34
N ILE A 72 -16.52 8.70 2.55
CA ILE A 72 -16.42 8.88 1.10
C ILE A 72 -17.82 8.86 0.46
N ASN A 73 -18.67 7.90 0.85
CA ASN A 73 -20.06 7.87 0.43
C ASN A 73 -20.83 9.14 0.85
N GLY A 74 -20.56 9.67 2.05
CA GLY A 74 -21.12 10.93 2.51
C GLY A 74 -20.71 12.13 1.64
N MET A 75 -19.45 12.20 1.22
CA MET A 75 -19.04 13.21 0.24
C MET A 75 -19.79 13.07 -1.08
N MET A 76 -19.96 11.85 -1.60
CA MET A 76 -20.73 11.60 -2.81
C MET A 76 -22.22 11.92 -2.64
N ASN A 77 -22.80 11.66 -1.46
CA ASN A 77 -24.17 12.07 -1.14
C ASN A 77 -24.36 13.58 -1.28
N VAL A 78 -23.48 14.38 -0.68
CA VAL A 78 -23.50 15.84 -0.80
C VAL A 78 -23.37 16.30 -2.26
N ILE A 79 -22.42 15.71 -3.00
CA ILE A 79 -22.16 16.05 -4.40
C ILE A 79 -23.41 15.79 -5.27
N ILE A 80 -24.06 14.65 -5.08
CA ILE A 80 -25.26 14.30 -5.86
C ILE A 80 -26.46 15.17 -5.43
N SER A 81 -26.70 15.34 -4.13
CA SER A 81 -27.83 16.10 -3.63
C SER A 81 -27.79 17.59 -3.97
N GLU A 82 -26.57 18.14 -4.11
CA GLU A 82 -26.37 19.54 -4.48
C GLU A 82 -26.13 19.76 -5.98
N GLY A 83 -26.21 18.71 -6.82
CA GLY A 83 -26.01 18.80 -8.27
C GLY A 83 -24.58 19.20 -8.68
N LEU A 84 -23.58 18.79 -7.89
CA LEU A 84 -22.17 19.12 -8.11
C LEU A 84 -21.41 18.05 -8.91
N LEU A 85 -22.09 17.00 -9.37
CA LEU A 85 -21.49 15.94 -10.18
C LEU A 85 -21.20 16.44 -11.60
N ASN A 86 -20.27 15.78 -12.28
CA ASN A 86 -20.02 16.02 -13.70
C ASN A 86 -20.99 15.16 -14.54
N GLU A 87 -22.20 15.68 -14.81
CA GLU A 87 -23.27 14.96 -15.52
C GLU A 87 -22.81 14.42 -16.87
N LYS A 88 -22.07 15.22 -17.65
CA LYS A 88 -21.56 14.79 -18.95
C LYS A 88 -20.61 13.60 -18.83
N PHE A 89 -19.64 13.69 -17.92
CA PHE A 89 -18.68 12.60 -17.71
C PHE A 89 -19.39 11.32 -17.24
N VAL A 90 -20.33 11.46 -16.30
CA VAL A 90 -21.12 10.34 -15.78
C VAL A 90 -21.90 9.66 -16.89
N ALA A 91 -22.61 10.40 -17.72
CA ALA A 91 -23.44 9.85 -18.81
C ALA A 91 -22.60 9.19 -19.93
N GLU A 92 -21.53 9.84 -20.36
CA GLU A 92 -20.75 9.39 -21.51
C GLU A 92 -19.70 8.32 -21.15
N ARG A 93 -19.08 8.43 -19.97
CA ARG A 93 -17.88 7.66 -19.63
C ARG A 93 -18.05 6.62 -18.53
N THR A 94 -19.24 6.55 -17.90
CA THR A 94 -19.46 5.63 -16.79
C THR A 94 -20.70 4.76 -16.98
N GLU A 95 -20.86 3.78 -16.12
CA GLU A 95 -22.03 2.90 -16.01
C GLU A 95 -22.36 2.61 -14.55
N ASN A 96 -23.59 2.17 -14.27
CA ASN A 96 -24.11 1.80 -12.95
C ASN A 96 -24.31 2.98 -11.99
N PHE A 97 -24.54 4.20 -12.51
CA PHE A 97 -24.72 5.40 -11.69
C PHE A 97 -25.94 5.32 -10.76
N GLU A 98 -27.08 4.79 -11.23
CA GLU A 98 -28.30 4.72 -10.41
C GLU A 98 -28.12 3.81 -9.18
N ALA A 99 -27.38 2.72 -9.31
CA ALA A 99 -27.07 1.85 -8.16
C ALA A 99 -26.17 2.57 -7.14
N LEU A 100 -25.15 3.33 -7.60
CA LEU A 100 -24.34 4.17 -6.71
C LEU A 100 -25.21 5.21 -6.00
N LYS A 101 -26.05 5.95 -6.74
CA LYS A 101 -26.94 6.99 -6.20
C LYS A 101 -27.87 6.44 -5.13
N ALA A 102 -28.48 5.28 -5.40
CA ALA A 102 -29.33 4.59 -4.43
C ALA A 102 -28.55 4.21 -3.15
N THR A 103 -27.33 3.70 -3.30
CA THR A 103 -26.49 3.32 -2.15
C THR A 103 -26.08 4.51 -1.32
N VAL A 104 -25.57 5.58 -1.94
CA VAL A 104 -25.05 6.73 -1.20
C VAL A 104 -26.15 7.60 -0.59
N SER A 105 -27.43 7.46 -1.02
CA SER A 105 -28.54 8.26 -0.51
C SER A 105 -28.73 8.17 1.00
N LYS A 106 -28.40 7.05 1.62
CA LYS A 106 -28.49 6.84 3.08
C LYS A 106 -27.33 7.47 3.87
N TYR A 107 -26.19 7.78 3.20
CA TYR A 107 -25.01 8.35 3.85
C TYR A 107 -25.13 9.88 3.95
N THR A 108 -26.19 10.36 4.62
CA THR A 108 -26.31 11.80 4.89
C THR A 108 -25.15 12.26 5.77
N PRO A 109 -24.73 13.54 5.71
CA PRO A 109 -23.64 14.04 6.53
C PRO A 109 -23.84 13.78 8.03
N GLU A 110 -25.06 13.89 8.53
CA GLU A 110 -25.43 13.65 9.93
C GLU A 110 -25.37 12.16 10.32
N TYR A 111 -25.66 11.26 9.38
CA TYR A 111 -25.47 9.82 9.56
C TYR A 111 -23.99 9.46 9.57
N VAL A 112 -23.21 10.05 8.66
CA VAL A 112 -21.76 9.84 8.57
C VAL A 112 -21.03 10.36 9.81
N GLU A 113 -21.45 11.50 10.38
CA GLU A 113 -20.88 12.03 11.63
C GLU A 113 -20.97 11.02 12.77
N LYS A 114 -22.09 10.31 12.90
CA LYS A 114 -22.28 9.28 13.95
C LYS A 114 -21.30 8.11 13.78
N ILE A 115 -21.05 7.69 12.54
CA ILE A 115 -20.13 6.57 12.22
C ILE A 115 -18.68 7.02 12.34
N SER A 116 -18.31 8.09 11.63
CA SER A 116 -16.92 8.48 11.42
C SER A 116 -16.37 9.45 12.45
N GLY A 117 -17.25 10.18 13.16
CA GLY A 117 -16.85 11.29 14.03
C GLY A 117 -16.51 12.58 13.28
N ILE A 118 -16.55 12.59 11.95
CA ILE A 118 -16.35 13.82 11.15
C ILE A 118 -17.58 14.71 11.28
N PRO A 119 -17.46 15.98 11.69
CA PRO A 119 -18.58 16.91 11.76
C PRO A 119 -19.27 17.04 10.39
N ALA A 120 -20.60 16.97 10.38
CA ALA A 120 -21.40 17.03 9.15
C ALA A 120 -21.08 18.25 8.27
N ASP A 121 -20.87 19.42 8.89
CA ASP A 121 -20.55 20.64 8.17
C ASP A 121 -19.14 20.60 7.51
N ASP A 122 -18.18 19.95 8.15
CA ASP A 122 -16.83 19.83 7.57
C ASP A 122 -16.82 18.83 6.41
N LEU A 123 -17.61 17.76 6.50
CA LEU A 123 -17.84 16.83 5.40
C LEU A 123 -18.47 17.55 4.19
N LYS A 124 -19.52 18.37 4.43
CA LYS A 124 -20.17 19.19 3.38
C LYS A 124 -19.19 20.16 2.73
N LYS A 125 -18.36 20.85 3.52
CA LYS A 125 -17.32 21.77 3.02
C LYS A 125 -16.30 21.03 2.16
N ALA A 126 -15.82 19.87 2.61
CA ALA A 126 -14.84 19.06 1.89
C ALA A 126 -15.40 18.57 0.54
N ALA A 127 -16.64 18.05 0.53
CA ALA A 127 -17.31 17.57 -0.68
C ALA A 127 -17.45 18.69 -1.73
N ARG A 128 -17.92 19.86 -1.30
CA ARG A 128 -18.06 21.06 -2.17
C ARG A 128 -16.71 21.53 -2.69
N LEU A 129 -15.69 21.56 -1.83
CA LEU A 129 -14.34 21.99 -2.21
C LEU A 129 -13.75 21.06 -3.27
N TYR A 130 -13.84 19.75 -3.06
CA TYR A 130 -13.34 18.75 -4.00
C TYR A 130 -14.06 18.83 -5.36
N ALA A 131 -15.40 18.89 -5.35
CA ALA A 131 -16.20 18.85 -6.57
C ALA A 131 -16.13 20.13 -7.41
N LYS A 132 -15.98 21.30 -6.77
CA LYS A 132 -15.94 22.60 -7.46
C LYS A 132 -14.56 23.01 -7.95
N SER A 133 -13.50 22.33 -7.54
CA SER A 133 -12.13 22.63 -7.97
C SER A 133 -11.91 22.22 -9.43
N GLY A 134 -11.14 23.01 -10.17
CA GLY A 134 -10.83 22.78 -11.58
C GLY A 134 -10.15 21.42 -11.82
N ALA A 135 -9.12 21.11 -11.02
CA ALA A 135 -8.41 19.84 -11.06
C ALA A 135 -8.20 19.31 -9.63
N SER A 136 -8.85 18.20 -9.31
CA SER A 136 -8.76 17.56 -7.99
C SER A 136 -8.08 16.18 -8.08
N ALA A 137 -7.00 15.99 -7.31
CA ALA A 137 -6.29 14.72 -7.21
C ALA A 137 -6.60 14.00 -5.90
N ILE A 138 -6.85 12.70 -5.97
CA ILE A 138 -6.89 11.81 -4.80
C ILE A 138 -5.52 11.17 -4.62
N VAL A 139 -4.96 11.26 -3.41
CA VAL A 139 -3.68 10.65 -3.04
C VAL A 139 -3.91 9.77 -1.82
N TYR A 140 -3.58 8.48 -1.91
CA TYR A 140 -3.79 7.55 -0.81
C TYR A 140 -2.69 6.48 -0.73
N ALA A 141 -2.64 5.76 0.38
CA ALA A 141 -1.72 4.63 0.56
C ALA A 141 -2.36 3.54 1.44
N MET A 142 -1.54 2.81 2.18
CA MET A 142 -1.93 1.61 2.93
C MET A 142 -2.91 1.89 4.08
N GLY A 143 -3.07 3.13 4.53
CA GLY A 143 -4.11 3.50 5.49
C GLY A 143 -5.53 3.32 4.96
N ILE A 144 -5.70 3.28 3.63
CA ILE A 144 -6.98 2.97 2.97
C ILE A 144 -7.13 1.47 2.69
N THR A 145 -6.04 0.79 2.35
CA THR A 145 -6.12 -0.59 1.85
C THR A 145 -6.00 -1.67 2.92
N GLN A 146 -5.41 -1.37 4.08
CA GLN A 146 -5.17 -2.35 5.15
C GLN A 146 -6.36 -2.44 6.13
N HIS A 147 -7.55 -2.69 5.59
CA HIS A 147 -8.82 -2.92 6.27
C HIS A 147 -9.53 -4.13 5.69
N ILE A 148 -10.47 -4.72 6.42
CA ILE A 148 -11.30 -5.83 5.89
C ILE A 148 -12.19 -5.40 4.71
N ASN A 149 -12.38 -4.11 4.51
CA ASN A 149 -13.07 -3.50 3.38
C ASN A 149 -12.13 -2.63 2.52
N GLY A 150 -10.83 -2.92 2.52
CA GLY A 150 -9.81 -2.15 1.82
C GLY A 150 -10.07 -2.01 0.31
N THR A 151 -10.56 -3.08 -0.31
CA THR A 151 -10.98 -3.06 -1.72
C THR A 151 -12.11 -2.07 -1.96
N ASP A 152 -13.12 -2.04 -1.09
CA ASP A 152 -14.27 -1.13 -1.23
C ASP A 152 -13.90 0.31 -0.89
N ASN A 153 -12.95 0.53 0.03
CA ASN A 153 -12.37 1.86 0.27
C ASN A 153 -11.75 2.43 -1.02
N VAL A 154 -10.96 1.62 -1.74
CA VAL A 154 -10.33 2.04 -3.02
C VAL A 154 -11.38 2.29 -4.11
N LYS A 155 -12.39 1.41 -4.23
CA LYS A 155 -13.50 1.59 -5.18
C LYS A 155 -14.30 2.86 -4.88
N SER A 156 -14.53 3.17 -3.60
CA SER A 156 -15.24 4.40 -3.19
C SER A 156 -14.45 5.67 -3.59
N LEU A 157 -13.12 5.68 -3.46
CA LEU A 157 -12.29 6.77 -3.96
C LEU A 157 -12.35 6.89 -5.49
N ALA A 158 -12.34 5.76 -6.21
CA ALA A 158 -12.51 5.75 -7.66
C ALA A 158 -13.91 6.26 -8.09
N ASN A 159 -14.96 5.86 -7.37
CA ASN A 159 -16.31 6.37 -7.58
C ASN A 159 -16.36 7.91 -7.43
N LEU A 160 -15.76 8.44 -6.35
CA LEU A 160 -15.73 9.89 -6.11
C LEU A 160 -15.02 10.64 -7.25
N ALA A 161 -13.90 10.12 -7.75
CA ALA A 161 -13.17 10.71 -8.86
C ALA A 161 -13.98 10.66 -10.17
N MET A 162 -14.64 9.54 -10.47
CA MET A 162 -15.50 9.39 -11.65
C MET A 162 -16.75 10.26 -11.56
N LEU A 163 -17.38 10.35 -10.39
CA LEU A 163 -18.59 11.15 -10.17
C LEU A 163 -18.37 12.63 -10.52
N THR A 164 -17.18 13.13 -10.25
CA THR A 164 -16.81 14.54 -10.47
C THR A 164 -15.98 14.76 -11.75
N GLY A 165 -15.71 13.71 -12.54
CA GLY A 165 -14.87 13.79 -13.74
C GLY A 165 -13.41 14.13 -13.46
N GLN A 166 -12.93 13.86 -12.26
CA GLN A 166 -11.56 14.16 -11.81
C GLN A 166 -10.60 12.99 -12.13
N ILE A 167 -10.61 12.56 -13.41
CA ILE A 167 -9.76 11.48 -13.91
C ILE A 167 -9.46 11.67 -15.40
N GLY A 168 -8.29 11.22 -15.85
CA GLY A 168 -7.91 11.20 -17.27
C GLY A 168 -7.46 12.55 -17.84
N ARG A 169 -7.12 13.51 -17.01
CA ARG A 169 -6.61 14.84 -17.39
C ARG A 169 -5.57 15.37 -16.41
N PRO A 170 -4.77 16.38 -16.78
CA PRO A 170 -3.73 16.95 -15.91
C PRO A 170 -4.28 17.39 -14.54
N GLY A 171 -3.48 17.23 -13.50
CA GLY A 171 -3.77 17.65 -12.13
C GLY A 171 -4.88 16.87 -11.43
N THR A 172 -5.36 15.77 -12.00
CA THR A 172 -6.46 14.97 -11.44
C THR A 172 -6.00 13.55 -11.10
N GLY A 173 -6.95 12.64 -10.94
CA GLY A 173 -6.70 11.21 -10.89
C GLY A 173 -6.75 10.58 -9.51
N VAL A 174 -6.62 9.26 -9.52
CA VAL A 174 -6.55 8.41 -8.34
C VAL A 174 -5.13 7.89 -8.22
N ASN A 175 -4.40 8.35 -7.21
CA ASN A 175 -2.95 8.25 -7.12
C ASN A 175 -2.50 7.48 -5.87
N PRO A 176 -2.53 6.11 -5.91
CA PRO A 176 -1.97 5.29 -4.86
C PRO A 176 -0.46 5.47 -4.76
N LEU A 177 0.05 5.75 -3.56
CA LEU A 177 1.47 5.83 -3.28
C LEU A 177 1.98 4.47 -2.79
N ARG A 178 2.87 3.85 -3.56
CA ARG A 178 3.48 2.57 -3.20
C ARG A 178 4.48 2.76 -2.05
N GLY A 179 4.50 1.81 -1.12
CA GLY A 179 5.34 1.89 0.07
C GLY A 179 6.83 1.64 -0.19
N GLN A 180 7.16 0.69 -1.04
CA GLN A 180 8.53 0.33 -1.40
C GLN A 180 8.85 0.80 -2.82
N ASN A 181 10.13 1.02 -3.10
CA ASN A 181 10.59 1.64 -4.35
C ASN A 181 10.38 0.80 -5.62
N ASN A 182 10.23 -0.51 -5.55
CA ASN A 182 9.96 -1.38 -6.71
C ASN A 182 8.70 -2.26 -6.54
N VAL A 183 7.80 -1.93 -5.63
CA VAL A 183 6.59 -2.75 -5.45
C VAL A 183 5.66 -2.69 -6.67
N GLN A 184 5.68 -1.59 -7.42
CA GLN A 184 4.96 -1.52 -8.69
C GLN A 184 5.56 -2.53 -9.69
N GLY A 185 6.89 -2.56 -9.86
CA GLY A 185 7.56 -3.52 -10.73
C GLY A 185 7.35 -4.97 -10.32
N ALA A 186 7.35 -5.27 -9.03
CA ALA A 186 7.04 -6.61 -8.53
C ALA A 186 5.61 -7.04 -8.93
N CYS A 187 4.61 -6.15 -8.78
CA CYS A 187 3.25 -6.42 -9.24
C CYS A 187 3.17 -6.58 -10.77
N ASP A 188 3.87 -5.72 -11.52
CA ASP A 188 3.90 -5.76 -12.98
C ASP A 188 4.50 -7.08 -13.51
N MET A 189 5.46 -7.64 -12.77
CA MET A 189 6.13 -8.90 -13.09
C MET A 189 5.51 -10.13 -12.42
N ALA A 190 4.24 -10.03 -12.02
CA ALA A 190 3.45 -11.15 -11.52
C ALA A 190 3.84 -11.70 -10.12
N CYS A 191 4.43 -10.89 -9.23
CA CYS A 191 4.48 -11.25 -7.81
C CYS A 191 3.08 -11.18 -7.17
N LEU A 192 2.10 -11.78 -7.84
CA LEU A 192 0.67 -11.85 -7.48
C LEU A 192 0.15 -13.23 -7.85
N PRO A 193 -0.60 -13.93 -6.98
CA PRO A 193 -0.92 -15.36 -7.16
C PRO A 193 -1.84 -15.67 -8.35
N GLY A 194 -2.56 -14.69 -8.86
CA GLY A 194 -3.53 -14.85 -9.96
C GLY A 194 -3.08 -14.28 -11.30
N ASN A 195 -1.83 -13.77 -11.38
CA ASN A 195 -1.39 -13.00 -12.52
C ASN A 195 -0.12 -13.58 -13.18
N LEU A 196 -0.02 -13.33 -14.46
CA LEU A 196 1.21 -13.34 -15.27
C LEU A 196 1.69 -11.89 -15.45
N PRO A 197 2.91 -11.66 -15.97
CA PRO A 197 3.41 -10.30 -16.22
C PRO A 197 2.39 -9.41 -16.95
N ALA A 198 2.41 -8.12 -16.65
CA ALA A 198 1.45 -7.12 -17.12
C ALA A 198 -0.02 -7.39 -16.73
N TYR A 199 -0.24 -8.01 -15.56
CA TYR A 199 -1.57 -8.30 -14.99
C TYR A 199 -2.43 -9.24 -15.84
N LYS A 200 -1.83 -10.04 -16.71
CA LYS A 200 -2.51 -11.11 -17.44
C LYS A 200 -2.99 -12.18 -16.47
N LYS A 201 -4.18 -12.73 -16.69
CA LYS A 201 -4.78 -13.68 -15.74
C LYS A 201 -4.36 -15.11 -16.01
N VAL A 202 -3.92 -15.82 -14.98
CA VAL A 202 -3.57 -17.25 -15.09
C VAL A 202 -4.78 -18.12 -15.44
N THR A 203 -6.00 -17.69 -15.12
CA THR A 203 -7.25 -18.43 -15.43
C THR A 203 -7.67 -18.32 -16.88
N GLU A 204 -7.20 -17.31 -17.63
CA GLU A 204 -7.61 -17.07 -19.00
C GLU A 204 -6.63 -17.68 -20.01
N ALA A 205 -7.09 -18.64 -20.83
CA ALA A 205 -6.22 -19.31 -21.81
C ALA A 205 -5.62 -18.32 -22.82
N THR A 206 -6.37 -17.32 -23.23
CA THR A 206 -5.90 -16.26 -24.16
C THR A 206 -4.80 -15.40 -23.56
N ASP A 207 -4.80 -15.22 -22.24
CA ASP A 207 -3.77 -14.48 -21.52
C ASP A 207 -2.51 -15.34 -21.29
N ARG A 208 -2.65 -16.67 -21.07
CA ARG A 208 -1.51 -17.59 -20.91
C ARG A 208 -0.76 -17.87 -22.21
N LYS A 209 -1.48 -17.98 -23.32
CA LYS A 209 -0.94 -18.45 -24.61
C LYS A 209 0.36 -17.75 -25.04
N PRO A 210 0.50 -16.41 -25.01
CA PRO A 210 1.74 -15.75 -25.39
C PRO A 210 2.95 -16.17 -24.53
N PHE A 211 2.74 -16.44 -23.24
CA PHE A 211 3.80 -16.89 -22.32
C PHE A 211 4.14 -18.36 -22.53
N GLU A 212 3.13 -19.22 -22.72
CA GLU A 212 3.33 -20.65 -23.02
C GLU A 212 4.12 -20.84 -24.33
N ASP A 213 3.81 -20.05 -25.36
CA ASP A 213 4.55 -20.07 -26.61
C ASP A 213 5.98 -19.58 -26.47
N ALA A 214 6.21 -18.52 -25.69
CA ALA A 214 7.54 -17.97 -25.48
C ALA A 214 8.43 -18.88 -24.62
N TRP A 215 7.84 -19.53 -23.61
CA TRP A 215 8.58 -20.35 -22.64
C TRP A 215 8.61 -21.84 -22.99
N GLY A 216 7.78 -22.28 -23.94
CA GLY A 216 7.71 -23.69 -24.37
C GLY A 216 7.18 -24.64 -23.29
N VAL A 217 6.36 -24.15 -22.36
CA VAL A 217 5.80 -24.92 -21.25
C VAL A 217 4.33 -24.59 -21.06
N SER A 218 3.56 -25.55 -20.59
CA SER A 218 2.18 -25.29 -20.15
C SER A 218 2.18 -24.63 -18.76
N LEU A 219 1.40 -23.58 -18.61
CA LEU A 219 1.28 -22.83 -17.36
C LEU A 219 0.07 -23.31 -16.55
N PRO A 220 0.14 -23.23 -15.21
CA PRO A 220 -1.02 -23.47 -14.35
C PRO A 220 -2.19 -22.55 -14.71
N ASP A 221 -3.41 -23.08 -14.67
CA ASP A 221 -4.65 -22.36 -14.92
C ASP A 221 -5.43 -21.97 -13.65
N LYS A 222 -4.81 -22.21 -12.50
CA LYS A 222 -5.40 -21.95 -11.18
C LYS A 222 -4.66 -20.84 -10.46
N VAL A 223 -5.43 -19.99 -9.77
CA VAL A 223 -4.88 -18.97 -8.89
C VAL A 223 -4.14 -19.61 -7.72
N GLY A 224 -2.93 -19.16 -7.46
CA GLY A 224 -2.15 -19.59 -6.30
C GLY A 224 -2.67 -19.01 -4.97
N LEU A 225 -2.03 -19.37 -3.87
CA LEU A 225 -2.37 -18.87 -2.54
C LEU A 225 -1.82 -17.45 -2.34
N THR A 226 -2.57 -16.61 -1.64
CA THR A 226 -2.08 -15.33 -1.10
C THR A 226 -1.24 -15.55 0.15
N ILE A 227 -0.41 -14.58 0.55
CA ILE A 227 0.49 -14.72 1.70
C ILE A 227 -0.24 -15.20 2.97
N PRO A 228 -1.36 -14.60 3.43
CA PRO A 228 -2.07 -15.11 4.61
C PRO A 228 -2.51 -16.57 4.45
N LYS A 229 -2.99 -16.95 3.26
CA LYS A 229 -3.40 -18.32 2.98
C LYS A 229 -2.22 -19.31 2.89
N ILE A 230 -1.03 -18.84 2.45
CA ILE A 230 0.21 -19.64 2.50
C ILE A 230 0.57 -19.94 3.96
N ILE A 231 0.51 -18.94 4.84
CA ILE A 231 0.79 -19.11 6.27
C ILE A 231 -0.20 -20.09 6.91
N ASP A 232 -1.50 -19.97 6.64
CA ASP A 232 -2.51 -20.92 7.13
C ASP A 232 -2.27 -22.34 6.61
N ALA A 233 -1.92 -22.47 5.32
CA ALA A 233 -1.63 -23.76 4.70
C ALA A 233 -0.33 -24.40 5.26
N ALA A 234 0.68 -23.60 5.58
CA ALA A 234 1.90 -24.05 6.25
C ALA A 234 1.60 -24.48 7.69
N ALA A 235 0.80 -23.72 8.43
CA ALA A 235 0.39 -24.05 9.79
C ALA A 235 -0.40 -25.37 9.87
N SER A 236 -1.20 -25.69 8.84
CA SER A 236 -1.95 -26.94 8.72
C SER A 236 -1.16 -28.12 8.10
N GLY A 237 0.06 -27.86 7.59
CA GLY A 237 0.89 -28.87 6.91
C GLY A 237 0.51 -29.15 5.44
N ALA A 238 -0.41 -28.36 4.86
CA ALA A 238 -0.76 -28.45 3.44
C ALA A 238 0.34 -27.89 2.53
N VAL A 239 1.04 -26.83 2.97
CA VAL A 239 2.28 -26.35 2.37
C VAL A 239 3.44 -26.89 3.20
N LYS A 240 4.36 -27.60 2.56
CA LYS A 240 5.51 -28.25 3.19
C LYS A 240 6.83 -27.60 2.91
N ALA A 241 6.94 -26.87 1.79
CA ALA A 241 8.13 -26.14 1.41
C ALA A 241 7.77 -24.69 1.06
N LEU A 242 8.57 -23.74 1.54
CA LEU A 242 8.39 -22.32 1.25
C LEU A 242 9.74 -21.69 0.87
N TYR A 243 9.74 -20.93 -0.20
CA TYR A 243 10.85 -20.11 -0.63
C TYR A 243 10.47 -18.63 -0.42
N VAL A 244 11.16 -17.94 0.48
CA VAL A 244 10.94 -16.53 0.81
C VAL A 244 12.07 -15.70 0.21
N MET A 245 11.74 -14.69 -0.57
CA MET A 245 12.71 -13.84 -1.24
C MET A 245 12.48 -12.35 -0.90
N GLY A 246 13.45 -11.75 -0.18
CA GLY A 246 13.44 -10.33 0.16
C GLY A 246 12.27 -9.90 1.04
N GLU A 247 11.74 -10.80 1.87
CA GLU A 247 10.60 -10.56 2.75
C GLU A 247 10.89 -11.14 4.15
N ASN A 248 10.28 -10.53 5.17
CA ASN A 248 10.46 -10.95 6.56
C ASN A 248 9.09 -11.18 7.25
N PRO A 249 8.40 -12.29 6.94
CA PRO A 249 7.07 -12.61 7.49
C PRO A 249 6.98 -12.55 9.01
N MET A 250 8.06 -12.90 9.74
CA MET A 250 8.14 -12.77 11.19
C MET A 250 7.96 -11.33 11.69
N MET A 251 8.07 -10.34 10.80
CA MET A 251 7.89 -8.92 11.12
C MET A 251 6.71 -8.29 10.39
N SER A 252 6.47 -8.70 9.13
CA SER A 252 5.47 -8.07 8.27
C SER A 252 4.06 -8.61 8.47
N ASP A 253 3.91 -9.89 8.80
CA ASP A 253 2.61 -10.55 8.82
C ASP A 253 1.90 -10.42 10.20
N PRO A 254 0.56 -10.43 10.22
CA PRO A 254 -0.19 -10.30 11.47
C PRO A 254 -0.11 -11.59 12.30
N ASP A 255 -0.37 -11.49 13.60
CA ASP A 255 -0.29 -12.62 14.54
C ASP A 255 1.02 -13.40 14.43
N VAL A 256 2.11 -12.75 14.84
CA VAL A 256 3.48 -13.30 14.74
C VAL A 256 3.61 -14.71 15.32
N LYS A 257 2.83 -15.07 16.37
CA LYS A 257 2.86 -16.43 16.93
C LYS A 257 2.35 -17.47 15.95
N HIS A 258 1.29 -17.13 15.21
CA HIS A 258 0.76 -17.99 14.16
C HIS A 258 1.77 -18.16 13.01
N VAL A 259 2.40 -17.07 12.59
CA VAL A 259 3.46 -17.08 11.57
C VAL A 259 4.64 -17.95 12.00
N GLU A 260 5.16 -17.77 13.21
CA GLU A 260 6.27 -18.57 13.73
C GLU A 260 5.95 -20.07 13.75
N LYS A 261 4.74 -20.42 14.22
CA LYS A 261 4.26 -21.81 14.20
C LYS A 261 4.21 -22.37 12.78
N ALA A 262 3.68 -21.59 11.84
CA ALA A 262 3.57 -22.00 10.44
C ALA A 262 4.94 -22.26 9.80
N LEU A 263 5.90 -21.33 10.00
CA LEU A 263 7.25 -21.46 9.44
C LEU A 263 8.02 -22.65 10.05
N LYS A 264 7.87 -22.89 11.35
CA LYS A 264 8.48 -24.06 12.03
C LYS A 264 7.87 -25.40 11.64
N ASN A 265 6.66 -25.42 11.09
CA ASN A 265 5.98 -26.64 10.63
C ASN A 265 6.38 -27.05 9.21
N LEU A 266 7.17 -26.27 8.50
CA LEU A 266 7.63 -26.57 7.15
C LEU A 266 8.73 -27.64 7.15
N ASP A 267 8.67 -28.57 6.20
CA ASP A 267 9.76 -29.54 5.93
C ASP A 267 10.98 -28.83 5.34
N LEU A 268 10.76 -27.75 4.57
CA LEU A 268 11.83 -26.94 3.97
C LEU A 268 11.45 -25.47 3.94
N LEU A 269 12.24 -24.62 4.60
CA LEU A 269 12.19 -23.17 4.49
C LEU A 269 13.50 -22.66 3.89
N VAL A 270 13.42 -22.04 2.72
CA VAL A 270 14.54 -21.34 2.06
C VAL A 270 14.29 -19.85 2.16
N VAL A 271 15.27 -19.09 2.63
CA VAL A 271 15.21 -17.63 2.67
C VAL A 271 16.34 -17.03 1.84
N GLN A 272 16.00 -16.20 0.86
CA GLN A 272 16.94 -15.42 0.07
C GLN A 272 16.83 -13.95 0.47
N ASP A 273 17.84 -13.41 1.13
CA ASP A 273 17.80 -12.04 1.63
C ASP A 273 19.21 -11.43 1.69
N ILE A 274 19.27 -10.09 1.80
CA ILE A 274 20.53 -9.33 1.97
C ILE A 274 21.07 -9.38 3.40
N PHE A 275 20.24 -9.76 4.37
CA PHE A 275 20.62 -9.92 5.78
C PHE A 275 19.99 -11.17 6.37
N LEU A 276 20.61 -11.72 7.41
CA LEU A 276 19.98 -12.73 8.24
C LEU A 276 18.89 -12.05 9.09
N THR A 277 17.63 -12.28 8.68
CA THR A 277 16.43 -11.71 9.30
C THR A 277 15.86 -12.65 10.37
N GLU A 278 14.82 -12.19 11.09
CA GLU A 278 14.06 -13.02 12.02
C GLU A 278 13.48 -14.27 11.32
N THR A 279 13.01 -14.13 10.10
CA THR A 279 12.56 -15.26 9.25
C THR A 279 13.74 -16.13 8.83
N GLY A 280 14.85 -15.51 8.43
CA GLY A 280 16.09 -16.22 8.06
C GLY A 280 16.66 -17.09 9.20
N ASN A 281 16.49 -16.67 10.45
CA ASN A 281 16.90 -17.45 11.62
C ASN A 281 16.09 -18.77 11.82
N LEU A 282 14.93 -18.88 11.19
CA LEU A 282 14.11 -20.11 11.19
C LEU A 282 14.37 -20.98 9.95
N ALA A 283 15.12 -20.48 8.98
CA ALA A 283 15.31 -21.14 7.69
C ALA A 283 16.22 -22.36 7.78
N HIS A 284 15.92 -23.39 6.98
CA HIS A 284 16.81 -24.53 6.76
C HIS A 284 17.97 -24.16 5.82
N VAL A 285 17.72 -23.24 4.86
CA VAL A 285 18.72 -22.73 3.92
C VAL A 285 18.59 -21.22 3.80
N VAL A 286 19.70 -20.51 3.89
CA VAL A 286 19.78 -19.07 3.65
C VAL A 286 20.68 -18.83 2.45
N LEU A 287 20.18 -18.09 1.45
CA LEU A 287 20.89 -17.72 0.24
C LEU A 287 21.19 -16.20 0.29
N PRO A 288 22.46 -15.79 0.38
CA PRO A 288 22.80 -14.38 0.42
C PRO A 288 22.60 -13.74 -0.97
N THR A 289 21.84 -12.65 -1.04
CA THR A 289 21.59 -11.92 -2.28
C THR A 289 22.20 -10.53 -2.29
N ALA A 290 22.48 -10.00 -3.47
CA ALA A 290 22.99 -8.65 -3.67
C ALA A 290 21.93 -7.60 -3.37
N GLY A 291 22.33 -6.53 -2.70
CA GLY A 291 21.51 -5.35 -2.47
C GLY A 291 21.25 -4.56 -3.76
N TRP A 292 20.36 -3.58 -3.72
CA TRP A 292 19.98 -2.80 -4.91
C TRP A 292 21.15 -2.00 -5.52
N SER A 293 22.12 -1.57 -4.73
CA SER A 293 23.32 -0.86 -5.19
C SER A 293 24.43 -1.78 -5.74
N GLU A 294 24.28 -3.09 -5.57
CA GLU A 294 25.28 -4.13 -5.87
C GLU A 294 24.94 -4.90 -7.15
N LYS A 295 23.83 -4.58 -7.79
CA LYS A 295 23.32 -5.20 -9.00
C LYS A 295 22.75 -4.18 -9.96
N GLU A 296 22.49 -4.58 -11.20
CA GLU A 296 21.79 -3.77 -12.18
C GLU A 296 20.47 -4.41 -12.61
N GLY A 297 19.66 -3.63 -13.33
CA GLY A 297 18.35 -4.06 -13.80
C GLY A 297 17.41 -2.88 -14.00
N THR A 298 16.13 -3.10 -13.74
CA THR A 298 15.10 -2.06 -13.82
C THR A 298 14.22 -2.06 -12.58
N TYR A 299 13.80 -0.87 -12.16
CA TYR A 299 12.74 -0.68 -11.15
C TYR A 299 11.59 0.10 -11.76
N THR A 300 10.37 -0.22 -11.36
CA THR A 300 9.19 0.56 -11.71
C THR A 300 8.66 1.27 -10.48
N ASN A 301 8.62 2.60 -10.53
CA ASN A 301 8.16 3.43 -9.42
C ASN A 301 6.62 3.54 -9.35
N THR A 302 6.10 4.25 -8.33
CA THR A 302 4.67 4.38 -8.08
C THR A 302 3.87 5.01 -9.23
N GLU A 303 4.51 5.85 -10.07
CA GLU A 303 3.89 6.45 -11.26
C GLU A 303 4.01 5.58 -12.52
N ARG A 304 4.34 4.29 -12.39
CA ARG A 304 4.50 3.34 -13.50
C ARG A 304 5.74 3.63 -14.39
N ARG A 305 6.69 4.38 -13.89
CA ARG A 305 7.92 4.73 -14.62
C ARG A 305 8.96 3.64 -14.42
N VAL A 306 9.33 2.98 -15.50
CA VAL A 306 10.41 1.99 -15.57
C VAL A 306 11.73 2.72 -15.69
N GLN A 307 12.66 2.46 -14.78
CA GLN A 307 13.94 3.17 -14.64
C GLN A 307 15.10 2.17 -14.51
N ARG A 308 16.28 2.56 -15.01
CA ARG A 308 17.50 1.77 -14.86
C ARG A 308 18.02 1.82 -13.42
N ILE A 309 18.38 0.66 -12.91
CA ILE A 309 19.21 0.51 -11.71
C ILE A 309 20.61 0.10 -12.17
N ARG A 310 21.64 0.78 -11.65
CA ARG A 310 23.04 0.55 -11.99
C ARG A 310 23.81 0.10 -10.77
N LYS A 311 24.67 -0.89 -10.96
CA LYS A 311 25.61 -1.33 -9.94
C LYS A 311 26.53 -0.17 -9.57
N ALA A 312 26.60 0.15 -8.29
CA ALA A 312 27.46 1.20 -7.74
C ALA A 312 28.64 0.63 -6.94
N VAL A 313 28.46 -0.53 -6.31
CA VAL A 313 29.46 -1.21 -5.49
C VAL A 313 29.41 -2.71 -5.75
N ASP A 314 30.46 -3.44 -5.39
CA ASP A 314 30.47 -4.89 -5.46
C ASP A 314 29.64 -5.51 -4.33
N ALA A 315 29.00 -6.64 -4.64
CA ALA A 315 28.30 -7.42 -3.63
C ALA A 315 29.29 -8.02 -2.63
N PRO A 316 28.97 -8.08 -1.33
CA PRO A 316 29.86 -8.64 -0.32
C PRO A 316 29.92 -10.17 -0.40
N GLY A 317 31.11 -10.73 -0.17
CA GLY A 317 31.34 -12.18 -0.08
C GLY A 317 30.85 -12.93 -1.31
N GLU A 318 29.98 -13.91 -1.12
CA GLU A 318 29.41 -14.75 -2.20
C GLU A 318 27.98 -14.34 -2.61
N ALA A 319 27.51 -13.17 -2.15
CA ALA A 319 26.19 -12.66 -2.51
C ALA A 319 26.07 -12.44 -4.02
N ARG A 320 24.94 -12.85 -4.60
CA ARG A 320 24.66 -12.78 -6.04
C ARG A 320 23.37 -12.02 -6.32
N PRO A 321 23.22 -11.41 -7.50
CA PRO A 321 21.91 -10.90 -7.94
C PRO A 321 20.83 -11.96 -7.88
N ASP A 322 19.61 -11.57 -7.53
CA ASP A 322 18.49 -12.51 -7.37
C ASP A 322 18.25 -13.36 -8.61
N TRP A 323 18.32 -12.76 -9.79
CA TRP A 323 18.10 -13.46 -11.06
C TRP A 323 19.14 -14.55 -11.33
N GLU A 324 20.40 -14.37 -10.90
CA GLU A 324 21.44 -15.39 -11.02
C GLU A 324 21.15 -16.59 -10.11
N ILE A 325 20.77 -16.33 -8.85
CA ILE A 325 20.40 -17.38 -7.90
C ILE A 325 19.23 -18.19 -8.44
N ILE A 326 18.18 -17.51 -8.92
CA ILE A 326 16.99 -18.16 -9.50
C ILE A 326 17.36 -18.95 -10.76
N THR A 327 18.19 -18.41 -11.65
CA THR A 327 18.66 -19.10 -12.87
C THR A 327 19.46 -20.35 -12.52
N LEU A 328 20.37 -20.27 -11.55
CA LEU A 328 21.13 -21.43 -11.07
C LEU A 328 20.24 -22.52 -10.51
N LEU A 329 19.25 -22.14 -9.68
CA LEU A 329 18.29 -23.08 -9.12
C LEU A 329 17.43 -23.73 -10.22
N ALA A 330 16.87 -22.93 -11.13
CA ALA A 330 16.05 -23.38 -12.24
C ALA A 330 16.81 -24.39 -13.13
N ASN A 331 18.08 -24.08 -13.44
CA ASN A 331 18.90 -24.96 -14.26
C ASN A 331 19.24 -26.29 -13.57
N ARG A 332 19.43 -26.30 -12.25
CA ARG A 332 19.56 -27.54 -11.48
C ARG A 332 18.26 -28.36 -11.43
N LEU A 333 17.13 -27.72 -11.60
CA LEU A 333 15.82 -28.37 -11.75
C LEU A 333 15.48 -28.72 -13.21
N GLY A 334 16.40 -28.48 -14.16
CA GLY A 334 16.26 -28.90 -15.57
C GLY A 334 15.69 -27.82 -16.52
N ALA A 335 15.58 -26.56 -16.12
CA ALA A 335 14.99 -25.51 -16.96
C ALA A 335 15.87 -25.06 -18.15
N ASN A 336 17.20 -25.22 -18.05
CA ASN A 336 18.17 -24.88 -19.10
C ASN A 336 18.12 -23.39 -19.56
N TRP A 337 17.93 -22.47 -18.62
CA TRP A 337 17.92 -21.03 -18.89
C TRP A 337 19.32 -20.49 -19.17
N LYS A 338 19.43 -19.56 -20.14
CA LYS A 338 20.71 -19.03 -20.64
C LYS A 338 20.76 -17.51 -20.61
N TYR A 339 20.35 -16.90 -19.50
CA TYR A 339 20.48 -15.45 -19.33
C TYR A 339 21.91 -15.09 -18.95
N ALA A 340 22.51 -14.15 -19.67
CA ALA A 340 23.84 -13.60 -19.38
C ALA A 340 23.76 -12.31 -18.56
N SER A 341 22.63 -11.63 -18.57
CA SER A 341 22.43 -10.34 -17.90
C SER A 341 20.98 -10.08 -17.54
N ALA A 342 20.72 -9.13 -16.63
CA ALA A 342 19.39 -8.62 -16.35
C ALA A 342 18.73 -7.97 -17.59
N LYS A 343 19.54 -7.48 -18.55
CA LYS A 343 19.06 -6.94 -19.83
C LYS A 343 18.37 -8.03 -20.65
N ASP A 344 18.94 -9.22 -20.75
CA ASP A 344 18.36 -10.32 -21.52
C ASP A 344 16.98 -10.70 -20.99
N ILE A 345 16.84 -10.73 -19.65
CA ILE A 345 15.56 -10.99 -18.99
C ILE A 345 14.56 -9.86 -19.30
N PHE A 346 15.00 -8.61 -19.25
CA PHE A 346 14.12 -7.48 -19.54
C PHE A 346 13.69 -7.44 -21.02
N GLU A 347 14.55 -7.82 -21.94
CA GLU A 347 14.20 -7.96 -23.36
C GLU A 347 13.13 -9.04 -23.57
N GLU A 348 13.19 -10.13 -22.81
CA GLU A 348 12.13 -11.13 -22.82
C GLU A 348 10.82 -10.59 -22.24
N VAL A 349 10.85 -9.84 -21.13
CA VAL A 349 9.67 -9.13 -20.61
C VAL A 349 9.02 -8.28 -21.69
N CYS A 350 9.80 -7.49 -22.44
CA CYS A 350 9.30 -6.64 -23.53
C CYS A 350 8.67 -7.44 -24.68
N LYS A 351 9.15 -8.64 -24.95
CA LYS A 351 8.60 -9.52 -26.00
C LYS A 351 7.24 -10.12 -25.61
N VAL A 352 7.05 -10.47 -24.33
CA VAL A 352 5.84 -11.14 -23.88
C VAL A 352 4.79 -10.19 -23.29
N THR A 353 5.11 -8.89 -23.10
CA THR A 353 4.21 -7.90 -22.49
C THR A 353 4.05 -6.67 -23.37
N VAL A 354 2.89 -6.51 -24.01
CA VAL A 354 2.61 -5.36 -24.90
C VAL A 354 2.78 -4.01 -24.20
N SER A 355 2.42 -3.92 -22.91
CA SER A 355 2.57 -2.67 -22.16
C SER A 355 4.03 -2.22 -21.95
N TYR A 356 4.99 -3.12 -22.09
CA TYR A 356 6.44 -2.86 -21.97
C TYR A 356 7.19 -2.91 -23.30
N ALA A 357 6.54 -3.32 -24.40
CA ALA A 357 7.21 -3.65 -25.66
C ALA A 357 8.05 -2.52 -26.26
N GLY A 358 7.70 -1.27 -25.99
CA GLY A 358 8.47 -0.10 -26.43
C GLY A 358 9.52 0.39 -25.44
N ILE A 359 9.71 -0.27 -24.29
CA ILE A 359 10.65 0.17 -23.25
C ILE A 359 11.94 -0.62 -23.40
N THR A 360 12.96 -0.04 -24.04
CA THR A 360 14.30 -0.67 -24.17
C THR A 360 15.29 -0.04 -23.22
N TYR A 361 16.38 -0.75 -22.90
CA TYR A 361 17.44 -0.22 -22.04
C TYR A 361 18.02 1.10 -22.58
N GLU A 362 18.16 1.20 -23.89
CA GLU A 362 18.68 2.40 -24.57
C GLU A 362 17.73 3.59 -24.37
N ARG A 363 16.42 3.37 -24.46
CA ARG A 363 15.42 4.42 -24.27
C ARG A 363 15.33 4.92 -22.82
N ILE A 364 15.55 4.05 -21.85
CA ILE A 364 15.51 4.40 -20.43
C ILE A 364 16.89 4.68 -19.83
N GLU A 365 17.91 4.87 -20.66
CA GLU A 365 19.29 5.09 -20.20
C GLU A 365 19.44 6.34 -19.31
N LYS A 366 18.77 7.43 -19.66
CA LYS A 366 18.81 8.70 -18.91
C LYS A 366 17.55 8.92 -18.10
N GLU A 367 16.39 8.75 -18.74
CA GLU A 367 15.07 8.98 -18.16
C GLU A 367 14.22 7.74 -18.30
N GLY A 368 13.45 7.44 -17.24
CA GLY A 368 12.52 6.31 -17.29
C GLY A 368 11.30 6.60 -18.16
N ILE A 369 10.62 5.54 -18.61
CA ILE A 369 9.40 5.60 -19.42
C ILE A 369 8.23 5.01 -18.62
N GLN A 370 7.09 5.70 -18.63
CA GLN A 370 5.86 5.22 -18.01
C GLN A 370 5.09 4.28 -18.94
N TRP A 371 4.81 3.07 -18.45
CA TRP A 371 3.94 2.17 -19.18
C TRP A 371 2.46 2.58 -19.08
N PRO A 372 1.56 2.20 -20.03
CA PRO A 372 1.79 1.45 -21.26
C PRO A 372 2.67 2.18 -22.28
N CYS A 373 3.58 1.41 -22.90
CA CYS A 373 4.43 1.86 -24.00
C CYS A 373 4.54 0.71 -25.02
N PRO A 374 3.56 0.61 -25.95
CA PRO A 374 3.36 -0.59 -26.77
C PRO A 374 4.37 -0.77 -27.92
N ASN A 375 5.12 0.26 -28.28
CA ASN A 375 6.14 0.23 -29.31
C ASN A 375 7.20 1.32 -29.08
N THR A 376 8.28 1.31 -29.85
CA THR A 376 9.43 2.20 -29.70
C THR A 376 9.16 3.66 -30.08
N GLU A 377 8.15 3.93 -30.88
CA GLU A 377 7.72 5.28 -31.27
C GLU A 377 6.83 5.93 -30.20
N HIS A 378 6.21 5.13 -29.34
CA HIS A 378 5.31 5.63 -28.29
C HIS A 378 6.11 6.29 -27.16
N PRO A 379 5.75 7.52 -26.74
CA PRO A 379 6.52 8.27 -25.73
C PRO A 379 6.36 7.74 -24.27
N GLY A 380 5.52 6.75 -24.07
CA GLY A 380 5.02 6.34 -22.75
C GLY A 380 3.71 7.04 -22.39
N THR A 381 3.06 6.60 -21.32
CA THR A 381 1.73 7.08 -20.92
C THR A 381 1.81 7.77 -19.55
N GLN A 382 1.83 9.09 -19.53
CA GLN A 382 1.88 9.87 -18.30
C GLN A 382 0.54 9.89 -17.57
N ILE A 383 -0.57 9.96 -18.30
CA ILE A 383 -1.94 10.02 -17.78
C ILE A 383 -2.75 8.86 -18.34
N LEU A 384 -3.24 8.02 -17.45
CA LEU A 384 -4.15 6.92 -17.80
C LEU A 384 -5.59 7.42 -17.98
N HIS A 385 -6.37 6.69 -18.76
CA HIS A 385 -7.81 6.91 -18.93
C HIS A 385 -8.19 8.26 -19.59
N SER A 386 -7.27 8.91 -20.29
CA SER A 386 -7.55 10.18 -20.97
C SER A 386 -8.66 10.04 -22.03
N ALA A 387 -8.57 9.04 -22.89
CA ALA A 387 -9.59 8.77 -23.92
C ALA A 387 -10.70 7.84 -23.40
N ALA A 388 -10.35 6.69 -22.85
CA ALA A 388 -11.30 5.68 -22.37
C ALA A 388 -10.71 4.91 -21.18
N PHE A 389 -11.55 4.24 -20.41
CA PHE A 389 -11.10 3.23 -19.45
C PHE A 389 -10.72 1.94 -20.19
N THR A 390 -9.82 1.15 -19.62
CA THR A 390 -9.36 -0.12 -20.24
C THR A 390 -10.53 -1.07 -20.55
N ARG A 391 -11.58 -1.06 -19.74
CA ARG A 391 -12.80 -1.85 -19.94
C ARG A 391 -13.88 -1.14 -20.79
N GLY A 392 -13.56 0.00 -21.39
CA GLY A 392 -14.49 0.87 -22.15
C GLY A 392 -15.07 1.98 -21.29
N LYS A 393 -16.00 1.68 -20.39
CA LYS A 393 -16.60 2.62 -19.42
C LYS A 393 -16.11 2.36 -17.99
N GLY A 394 -16.06 3.40 -17.17
CA GLY A 394 -15.81 3.29 -15.74
C GLY A 394 -17.04 2.70 -15.04
N LEU A 395 -16.83 1.70 -14.19
CA LEU A 395 -17.91 1.07 -13.44
C LEU A 395 -18.02 1.70 -12.06
N PHE A 396 -19.15 2.30 -11.73
CA PHE A 396 -19.47 2.64 -10.35
C PHE A 396 -19.73 1.37 -9.54
N SER A 397 -18.97 1.20 -8.48
CA SER A 397 -19.09 0.06 -7.58
C SER A 397 -19.99 0.42 -6.40
N VAL A 398 -20.92 -0.46 -6.06
CA VAL A 398 -21.71 -0.34 -4.84
C VAL A 398 -20.85 -0.78 -3.66
N CYS A 399 -20.52 0.16 -2.76
CA CYS A 399 -19.71 -0.08 -1.58
C CYS A 399 -20.48 0.35 -0.34
N GLU A 400 -20.62 -0.56 0.62
CA GLU A 400 -21.32 -0.34 1.87
C GLU A 400 -20.31 -0.32 3.03
N HIS A 401 -20.55 0.56 4.01
CA HIS A 401 -19.75 0.54 5.24
C HIS A 401 -20.04 -0.72 6.04
N ILE A 402 -18.98 -1.37 6.47
CA ILE A 402 -18.99 -2.43 7.47
C ILE A 402 -18.03 -2.04 8.59
N ASP A 403 -18.36 -2.41 9.82
CA ASP A 403 -17.48 -2.16 10.95
C ASP A 403 -16.19 -2.99 10.83
N PRO A 404 -15.05 -2.51 11.38
CA PRO A 404 -13.82 -3.29 11.51
C PRO A 404 -14.04 -4.64 12.19
N ALA A 405 -13.18 -5.61 11.89
CA ALA A 405 -13.29 -6.96 12.46
C ALA A 405 -13.16 -6.99 13.99
N GLU A 406 -12.47 -6.02 14.58
CA GLU A 406 -12.28 -5.92 16.01
C GLU A 406 -12.46 -4.48 16.49
N LEU A 407 -13.46 -4.24 17.32
CA LEU A 407 -13.71 -2.94 17.95
C LEU A 407 -13.29 -2.96 19.43
N PRO A 408 -12.96 -1.79 20.01
CA PRO A 408 -12.73 -1.66 21.44
C PRO A 408 -13.93 -2.14 22.28
N ASP A 409 -13.63 -2.73 23.44
CA ASP A 409 -14.60 -3.16 24.43
C ASP A 409 -14.11 -2.83 25.86
N ASN A 410 -14.83 -3.33 26.88
CA ASN A 410 -14.48 -3.06 28.27
C ASN A 410 -13.13 -3.66 28.70
N GLU A 411 -12.68 -4.75 28.06
CA GLU A 411 -11.40 -5.38 28.38
C GLU A 411 -10.23 -4.74 27.60
N TYR A 412 -10.48 -4.37 26.34
CA TYR A 412 -9.51 -3.73 25.44
C TYR A 412 -10.08 -2.40 24.92
N PRO A 413 -10.03 -1.33 25.76
CA PRO A 413 -10.80 -0.11 25.52
C PRO A 413 -10.21 0.86 24.50
N LEU A 414 -9.00 0.59 24.01
CA LEU A 414 -8.31 1.46 23.06
C LEU A 414 -8.22 0.82 21.68
N LEU A 415 -8.31 1.66 20.66
CA LEU A 415 -8.12 1.27 19.26
C LEU A 415 -6.66 1.50 18.86
N LEU A 416 -5.97 0.42 18.49
CA LEU A 416 -4.62 0.48 17.92
C LEU A 416 -4.68 0.69 16.41
N THR A 417 -3.95 1.68 15.91
CA THR A 417 -3.57 1.79 14.50
C THR A 417 -2.07 1.72 14.34
N THR A 418 -1.60 1.15 13.24
CA THR A 418 -0.17 0.97 12.96
C THR A 418 0.28 1.79 11.77
N GLY A 419 1.57 2.05 11.65
CA GLY A 419 2.08 2.79 10.50
C GLY A 419 3.60 2.89 10.47
N ARG A 420 4.09 3.78 9.61
CA ARG A 420 5.51 4.07 9.39
C ARG A 420 5.90 5.38 10.06
N ILE A 421 7.21 5.54 10.26
CA ILE A 421 7.85 6.78 10.69
C ILE A 421 8.98 7.14 9.74
N LEU A 422 9.39 8.41 9.74
CA LEU A 422 10.31 9.00 8.76
C LEU A 422 11.65 8.25 8.63
N TYR A 423 12.25 7.84 9.75
CA TYR A 423 13.64 7.34 9.77
C TYR A 423 13.75 5.81 9.61
N GLN A 424 12.62 5.11 9.48
CA GLN A 424 12.63 3.66 9.35
C GLN A 424 11.92 3.21 8.07
N TYR A 425 12.54 2.28 7.34
CA TYR A 425 12.01 1.76 6.10
C TYR A 425 11.41 0.37 6.29
N HIS A 426 10.09 0.24 6.06
CA HIS A 426 9.31 -1.00 6.18
C HIS A 426 9.53 -1.71 7.53
N THR A 427 9.89 -3.01 7.54
CA THR A 427 10.24 -3.79 8.73
C THR A 427 11.57 -3.38 9.38
N ALA A 428 12.21 -2.35 8.84
CA ALA A 428 13.50 -1.81 9.27
C ALA A 428 14.68 -2.78 9.14
N THR A 429 14.55 -3.86 8.38
CA THR A 429 15.65 -4.80 8.11
C THR A 429 16.93 -4.10 7.66
N MET A 430 16.83 -3.08 6.79
CA MET A 430 17.99 -2.26 6.38
C MET A 430 18.23 -1.08 7.32
N SER A 431 17.20 -0.28 7.60
CA SER A 431 17.37 1.02 8.27
C SER A 431 17.82 0.92 9.73
N ARG A 432 17.45 -0.13 10.46
CA ARG A 432 17.93 -0.35 11.84
C ARG A 432 19.38 -0.85 11.91
N ARG A 433 20.00 -1.17 10.78
CA ARG A 433 21.45 -1.44 10.71
C ARG A 433 22.28 -0.18 10.42
N SER A 434 21.62 0.97 10.18
CA SER A 434 22.27 2.28 10.06
C SER A 434 22.28 3.00 11.40
N LYS A 435 23.48 3.19 11.98
CA LYS A 435 23.64 3.89 13.28
C LYS A 435 23.03 5.31 13.27
N GLY A 436 23.15 6.04 12.15
CA GLY A 436 22.60 7.38 12.00
C GLY A 436 21.07 7.40 12.02
N LEU A 437 20.42 6.41 11.41
CA LEU A 437 18.94 6.32 11.43
C LEU A 437 18.44 5.84 12.80
N VAL A 438 19.10 4.86 13.40
CA VAL A 438 18.76 4.36 14.74
C VAL A 438 18.87 5.45 15.79
N SER A 439 19.88 6.34 15.73
CA SER A 439 20.01 7.44 16.70
C SER A 439 18.85 8.44 16.69
N ARG A 440 18.07 8.50 15.58
CA ARG A 440 16.88 9.36 15.47
C ARG A 440 15.62 8.73 16.06
N THR A 441 15.52 7.41 16.05
CA THR A 441 14.37 6.66 16.56
C THR A 441 14.88 5.39 17.25
N PRO A 442 15.53 5.53 18.43
CA PRO A 442 16.30 4.43 19.03
C PRO A 442 15.43 3.33 19.62
N GLN A 443 14.19 3.64 20.02
CA GLN A 443 13.35 2.74 20.80
C GLN A 443 11.90 2.69 20.30
N PRO A 444 11.21 1.54 20.52
CA PRO A 444 9.79 1.42 20.18
C PRO A 444 8.94 2.32 21.07
N PHE A 445 7.89 2.88 20.51
CA PHE A 445 6.99 3.78 21.22
C PHE A 445 5.53 3.59 20.84
N VAL A 446 4.63 4.09 21.70
CA VAL A 446 3.23 4.26 21.41
C VAL A 446 2.84 5.74 21.59
N GLU A 447 2.19 6.33 20.57
CA GLU A 447 1.55 7.64 20.71
C GLU A 447 0.22 7.46 21.43
N ILE A 448 0.01 8.24 22.49
CA ILE A 448 -1.22 8.23 23.31
C ILE A 448 -1.70 9.65 23.57
N HIS A 449 -3.02 9.85 23.52
CA HIS A 449 -3.63 11.16 23.82
C HIS A 449 -3.39 11.55 25.30
N PRO A 450 -3.09 12.83 25.61
CA PRO A 450 -2.81 13.29 26.98
C PRO A 450 -3.92 12.92 28.00
N ASP A 451 -5.19 13.04 27.63
CA ASP A 451 -6.30 12.70 28.52
C ASP A 451 -6.39 11.20 28.82
N ASP A 452 -6.04 10.34 27.85
CA ASP A 452 -6.03 8.89 28.07
C ASP A 452 -4.80 8.48 28.89
N ALA A 453 -3.65 9.09 28.63
CA ALA A 453 -2.44 8.89 29.45
C ALA A 453 -2.69 9.29 30.92
N ALA A 454 -3.32 10.44 31.15
CA ALA A 454 -3.66 10.92 32.50
C ALA A 454 -4.60 9.95 33.24
N LYS A 455 -5.65 9.43 32.57
CA LYS A 455 -6.57 8.43 33.14
C LYS A 455 -5.85 7.14 33.54
N LEU A 456 -4.82 6.75 32.80
CA LEU A 456 -4.03 5.55 33.04
C LEU A 456 -2.83 5.77 33.97
N GLY A 457 -2.59 7.00 34.44
CA GLY A 457 -1.43 7.36 35.26
C GLY A 457 -0.10 7.23 34.53
N ILE A 458 -0.07 7.45 33.20
CA ILE A 458 1.09 7.30 32.32
C ILE A 458 1.67 8.68 32.02
N ALA A 459 2.97 8.83 32.23
CA ALA A 459 3.74 10.00 31.82
C ALA A 459 4.49 9.75 30.49
N HIS A 460 4.86 10.83 29.81
CA HIS A 460 5.74 10.73 28.63
C HIS A 460 7.09 10.09 29.02
N GLY A 461 7.51 9.10 28.24
CA GLY A 461 8.73 8.34 28.48
C GLY A 461 8.58 7.14 29.41
N ASP A 462 7.42 6.94 30.04
CA ASP A 462 7.17 5.73 30.83
C ASP A 462 7.27 4.47 29.99
N LYS A 463 7.86 3.41 30.54
CA LYS A 463 7.80 2.08 29.97
C LYS A 463 6.45 1.46 30.26
N ILE A 464 5.75 1.02 29.23
CA ILE A 464 4.38 0.50 29.33
C ILE A 464 4.24 -0.81 28.57
N GLU A 465 3.31 -1.63 29.00
CA GLU A 465 2.85 -2.81 28.25
C GLU A 465 1.59 -2.46 27.47
N VAL A 466 1.61 -2.79 26.20
CA VAL A 466 0.43 -2.79 25.33
C VAL A 466 0.06 -4.23 25.04
N SER A 467 -1.19 -4.61 25.29
CA SER A 467 -1.66 -5.98 25.09
C SER A 467 -2.96 -6.03 24.31
N SER A 468 -3.12 -7.10 23.52
CA SER A 468 -4.34 -7.49 22.81
C SER A 468 -4.72 -8.92 23.20
N ARG A 469 -5.77 -9.47 22.60
CA ARG A 469 -6.17 -10.89 22.77
C ARG A 469 -5.11 -11.88 22.32
N ARG A 470 -4.12 -11.46 21.50
CA ARG A 470 -3.09 -12.32 20.88
C ARG A 470 -1.74 -12.29 21.59
N GLY A 471 -1.45 -11.19 22.27
CA GLY A 471 -0.17 -11.06 22.99
C GLY A 471 0.05 -9.68 23.57
N SER A 472 1.28 -9.44 23.99
CA SER A 472 1.72 -8.15 24.52
C SER A 472 3.10 -7.77 24.03
N ILE A 473 3.39 -6.47 24.06
CA ILE A 473 4.69 -5.87 23.78
C ILE A 473 4.96 -4.79 24.81
N GLU A 474 6.23 -4.51 25.05
CA GLU A 474 6.68 -3.39 25.89
C GLU A 474 7.23 -2.28 24.99
N VAL A 475 6.76 -1.05 25.23
CA VAL A 475 7.13 0.14 24.47
C VAL A 475 7.21 1.35 25.39
N PHE A 476 7.72 2.47 24.88
CA PHE A 476 7.75 3.74 25.63
C PHE A 476 6.58 4.62 25.25
N ALA A 477 5.99 5.31 26.21
CA ALA A 477 4.86 6.20 25.99
C ALA A 477 5.31 7.54 25.40
N GLU A 478 4.78 7.89 24.23
CA GLU A 478 4.83 9.24 23.67
C GLU A 478 3.49 9.93 23.87
N VAL A 479 3.36 10.66 24.98
CA VAL A 479 2.15 11.43 25.29
C VAL A 479 2.14 12.69 24.46
N ASN A 480 1.25 12.72 23.43
CA ASN A 480 1.10 13.84 22.51
C ASN A 480 -0.34 13.91 21.95
N GLY A 481 -0.68 15.00 21.26
CA GLY A 481 -2.03 15.19 20.66
C GLY A 481 -2.15 14.67 19.22
N ARG A 482 -1.25 13.79 18.74
CA ARG A 482 -1.31 13.32 17.35
C ARG A 482 -2.45 12.34 17.13
N CYS A 483 -2.69 11.43 18.06
CA CYS A 483 -3.86 10.55 18.04
C CYS A 483 -5.06 11.19 18.72
N ASP A 484 -6.27 10.78 18.38
CA ASP A 484 -7.47 11.17 19.10
C ASP A 484 -7.67 10.33 20.37
N LYS A 485 -8.58 10.78 21.25
CA LYS A 485 -8.96 10.02 22.45
C LYS A 485 -9.46 8.63 22.08
N GLY A 486 -9.01 7.64 22.83
CA GLY A 486 -9.34 6.24 22.58
C GLY A 486 -8.56 5.59 21.44
N VAL A 487 -7.68 6.33 20.73
CA VAL A 487 -6.86 5.82 19.64
C VAL A 487 -5.39 5.92 20.01
N VAL A 488 -4.64 4.84 19.75
CA VAL A 488 -3.18 4.80 19.93
C VAL A 488 -2.50 4.37 18.64
N PHE A 489 -1.25 4.83 18.44
CA PHE A 489 -0.46 4.50 17.27
C PHE A 489 0.87 3.87 17.67
N ILE A 490 1.22 2.75 17.04
CA ILE A 490 2.51 2.08 17.22
C ILE A 490 3.15 1.85 15.84
N PRO A 491 4.42 2.28 15.63
CA PRO A 491 5.14 1.98 14.40
C PRO A 491 5.56 0.50 14.36
N PHE A 492 5.54 -0.11 13.15
CA PHE A 492 5.78 -1.55 13.00
C PHE A 492 7.25 -1.95 12.72
N HIS A 493 8.20 -1.06 13.01
CA HIS A 493 9.61 -1.21 12.62
C HIS A 493 10.49 -1.95 13.62
N TYR A 494 10.01 -2.19 14.83
CA TYR A 494 10.83 -2.65 15.95
C TYR A 494 10.64 -4.13 16.21
N SER A 495 11.67 -4.95 15.93
CA SER A 495 11.60 -6.40 16.13
C SER A 495 11.50 -6.78 17.62
N GLU A 496 12.13 -6.01 18.51
CA GLU A 496 12.05 -6.19 19.96
C GLU A 496 10.64 -5.90 20.53
N ALA A 497 9.83 -5.14 19.80
CA ALA A 497 8.44 -4.82 20.15
C ALA A 497 7.55 -4.93 18.89
N ALA A 498 7.60 -6.08 18.22
CA ALA A 498 6.88 -6.32 16.98
C ALA A 498 5.37 -6.13 17.19
N VAL A 499 4.81 -5.01 16.72
CA VAL A 499 3.40 -4.65 16.91
C VAL A 499 2.44 -5.67 16.31
N ASN A 500 2.88 -6.44 15.31
CA ASN A 500 2.09 -7.51 14.72
C ASN A 500 1.85 -8.71 15.65
N ARG A 501 2.43 -8.73 16.85
CA ARG A 501 1.98 -9.60 17.95
C ARG A 501 0.62 -9.21 18.51
N LEU A 502 0.16 -7.98 18.21
CA LEU A 502 -1.11 -7.44 18.69
C LEU A 502 -2.20 -7.47 17.62
N THR A 503 -1.85 -7.49 16.33
CA THR A 503 -2.79 -7.47 15.21
C THR A 503 -3.43 -8.83 14.98
N HIS A 504 -4.64 -8.82 14.39
CA HIS A 504 -5.42 -10.03 14.09
C HIS A 504 -5.30 -10.45 12.62
N THR A 505 -5.78 -11.66 12.30
CA THR A 505 -5.65 -12.29 10.98
C THR A 505 -6.83 -12.01 10.03
N ALA A 506 -7.80 -11.16 10.42
CA ALA A 506 -8.89 -10.81 9.51
C ALA A 506 -8.36 -10.11 8.25
N ILE A 507 -8.91 -10.48 7.09
CA ILE A 507 -8.46 -10.04 5.78
C ILE A 507 -9.60 -9.46 4.95
N ASP A 508 -9.27 -8.56 4.02
CA ASP A 508 -10.18 -8.16 2.95
C ASP A 508 -10.57 -9.40 2.11
N PRO A 509 -11.87 -9.64 1.85
CA PRO A 509 -12.31 -10.86 1.18
C PRO A 509 -11.91 -10.94 -0.31
N VAL A 510 -11.56 -9.80 -0.92
CA VAL A 510 -11.20 -9.72 -2.34
C VAL A 510 -9.67 -9.73 -2.52
N ALA A 511 -8.98 -8.77 -1.91
CA ALA A 511 -7.54 -8.61 -2.03
C ALA A 511 -6.75 -9.49 -1.07
N ASN A 512 -7.39 -10.06 -0.04
CA ASN A 512 -6.79 -10.85 1.04
C ASN A 512 -5.69 -10.09 1.82
N ILE A 513 -5.77 -8.76 1.85
CA ILE A 513 -4.85 -7.96 2.65
C ILE A 513 -5.31 -7.96 4.12
N PRO A 514 -4.39 -8.14 5.10
CA PRO A 514 -4.74 -8.09 6.53
C PRO A 514 -5.14 -6.70 7.01
N GLU A 515 -6.01 -6.65 8.02
CA GLU A 515 -6.45 -5.42 8.67
C GLU A 515 -5.44 -4.96 9.74
N TYR A 516 -4.38 -4.26 9.32
CA TYR A 516 -3.35 -3.73 10.23
C TYR A 516 -3.73 -2.41 10.91
N LYS A 517 -4.82 -1.76 10.49
CA LYS A 517 -5.16 -0.40 10.93
C LYS A 517 -6.15 -0.35 12.09
N VAL A 518 -6.75 -1.48 12.44
CA VAL A 518 -7.69 -1.57 13.55
C VAL A 518 -7.45 -2.84 14.35
N SER A 519 -7.16 -2.69 15.65
CA SER A 519 -7.14 -3.79 16.62
C SER A 519 -7.47 -3.22 18.01
N ALA A 520 -8.15 -3.99 18.85
CA ALA A 520 -8.45 -3.59 20.21
C ALA A 520 -7.30 -3.91 21.17
N VAL A 521 -6.89 -2.93 21.97
CA VAL A 521 -5.78 -3.06 22.91
C VAL A 521 -6.08 -2.44 24.26
N LYS A 522 -5.33 -2.86 25.28
CA LYS A 522 -5.23 -2.19 26.58
C LYS A 522 -3.77 -1.85 26.90
N ILE A 523 -3.60 -0.82 27.70
CA ILE A 523 -2.30 -0.31 28.12
C ILE A 523 -2.23 -0.33 29.64
N ARG A 524 -1.07 -0.75 30.16
CA ARG A 524 -0.74 -0.64 31.59
C ARG A 524 0.70 -0.18 31.80
N LYS A 525 0.95 0.53 32.85
CA LYS A 525 2.32 0.88 33.27
C LYS A 525 3.05 -0.38 33.71
N VAL A 526 4.29 -0.54 33.27
CA VAL A 526 5.20 -1.57 33.79
C VAL A 526 5.76 -1.04 35.10
N ALA A 527 5.65 -1.85 36.17
CA ALA A 527 6.11 -1.48 37.52
C ALA A 527 7.65 -1.32 37.59
#